data_e8a3c5c683065a0b4918b909b1fb88f6
#
_entry.id   e8a3c5c683065a0b4918b909b1fb88f6
#
_cell.length_a   1.000
_cell.length_b   1.000
_cell.length_c   1.000
_cell.angle_alpha   90.00
_cell.angle_beta   90.00
_cell.angle_gamma   90.00
#
_symmetry.space_group_name_H-M   'P 1'
#
loop_
_entity.id
_entity.type
_entity.pdbx_description
1 polymer ?
#
loop_
_entity_poly.entity_id
_entity_poly.type
_entity_poly.pdbx_seq_one_letter_code
_entity_poly.pdbx_strand_id
1 'polypeptide(L)'
;FCATGHQGFSRNLSLGEMLGQVWAINYLSDVGRVTNVVLMGMGEPLLNYSNLKEFLKFLLMDEAYGLSRRKVTVSTSGIVPFIDRLRIDCPVSLAVSLHAANNDLRDKLVPINRKYPLEQLMRACKDYQDSAPRKFITFEVVLLDGVNDSLNDALAISRLIKDYGIDAKFNLIPYNTFSGGIFKKPASEKIKGFQMKL
;
A
#
# COMPACT_ATOMS: atom_id res chain seq x y z
N PHE A 1 4.95 -3.56 -13.25
CA PHE A 1 3.78 -4.45 -13.37
C PHE A 1 2.43 -3.73 -13.38
N CYS A 2 2.35 -2.51 -12.87
CA CYS A 2 1.11 -1.74 -12.71
C CYS A 2 0.70 -1.07 -14.03
N ALA A 3 -0.54 -1.31 -14.50
CA ALA A 3 -1.07 -0.66 -15.71
C ALA A 3 -1.04 0.87 -15.62
N THR A 4 -1.41 1.42 -14.46
CA THR A 4 -1.34 2.87 -14.20
C THR A 4 0.09 3.41 -14.29
N GLY A 5 1.08 2.64 -13.84
CA GLY A 5 2.49 3.04 -13.93
C GLY A 5 2.99 3.19 -15.38
N HIS A 6 2.40 2.47 -16.33
CA HIS A 6 2.71 2.61 -17.75
C HIS A 6 2.15 3.89 -18.39
N GLN A 7 1.16 4.54 -17.75
CA GLN A 7 0.58 5.79 -18.25
C GLN A 7 1.45 7.02 -17.92
N GLY A 8 2.44 6.85 -17.03
CA GLY A 8 3.30 7.93 -16.57
C GLY A 8 2.63 8.85 -15.54
N PHE A 9 3.35 9.90 -15.15
CA PHE A 9 2.90 10.89 -14.19
C PHE A 9 2.41 12.15 -14.91
N SER A 10 1.22 12.64 -14.55
CA SER A 10 0.69 13.91 -15.04
C SER A 10 0.88 15.01 -14.00
N ARG A 11 0.18 14.95 -12.89
CA ARG A 11 0.28 15.90 -11.78
C ARG A 11 -0.24 15.32 -10.47
N ASN A 12 0.08 15.95 -9.37
CA ASN A 12 -0.53 15.67 -8.08
C ASN A 12 -1.97 16.23 -8.03
N LEU A 13 -2.85 15.55 -7.29
CA LEU A 13 -4.15 16.08 -6.94
C LEU A 13 -4.01 17.18 -5.88
N SER A 14 -4.81 18.22 -5.99
CA SER A 14 -4.98 19.22 -4.95
C SER A 14 -5.82 18.65 -3.79
N LEU A 15 -5.77 19.32 -2.63
CA LEU A 15 -6.63 18.97 -1.48
C LEU A 15 -8.11 18.97 -1.86
N GLY A 16 -8.57 19.99 -2.59
CA GLY A 16 -9.96 20.09 -3.03
C GLY A 16 -10.41 18.94 -3.92
N GLU A 17 -9.54 18.47 -4.84
CA GLU A 17 -9.83 17.31 -5.69
C GLU A 17 -9.89 16.01 -4.88
N MET A 18 -9.03 15.85 -3.87
CA MET A 18 -9.05 14.67 -2.99
C MET A 18 -10.34 14.64 -2.14
N LEU A 19 -10.70 15.76 -1.51
CA LEU A 19 -11.93 15.90 -0.72
C LEU A 19 -13.19 15.77 -1.61
N GLY A 20 -13.15 16.33 -2.83
CA GLY A 20 -14.23 16.27 -3.79
C GLY A 20 -14.67 14.86 -4.16
N GLN A 21 -13.75 13.88 -4.21
CA GLN A 21 -14.09 12.48 -4.43
C GLN A 21 -14.95 11.91 -3.29
N VAL A 22 -14.56 12.17 -2.03
CA VAL A 22 -15.32 11.70 -0.86
C VAL A 22 -16.65 12.39 -0.79
N TRP A 23 -16.69 13.71 -1.06
CA TRP A 23 -17.92 14.51 -1.09
C TRP A 23 -18.88 14.00 -2.16
N ALA A 24 -18.38 13.76 -3.38
CA ALA A 24 -19.21 13.29 -4.48
C ALA A 24 -19.88 11.95 -4.17
N ILE A 25 -19.16 11.00 -3.56
CA ILE A 25 -19.75 9.73 -3.14
C ILE A 25 -20.82 9.94 -2.08
N ASN A 26 -20.56 10.79 -1.08
CA ASN A 26 -21.49 11.01 0.03
C ASN A 26 -22.78 11.72 -0.39
N TYR A 27 -22.75 12.58 -1.41
CA TYR A 27 -23.87 13.48 -1.73
C TYR A 27 -24.43 13.33 -3.13
N LEU A 28 -23.70 12.72 -4.07
CA LEU A 28 -24.12 12.55 -5.47
C LEU A 28 -24.40 11.10 -5.84
N SER A 29 -24.18 10.14 -4.93
CA SER A 29 -24.42 8.73 -5.20
C SER A 29 -25.45 8.14 -4.23
N ASP A 30 -26.16 7.11 -4.66
CA ASP A 30 -27.15 6.38 -3.87
C ASP A 30 -26.51 5.29 -2.98
N VAL A 31 -25.18 5.17 -2.97
CA VAL A 31 -24.47 4.14 -2.18
C VAL A 31 -24.36 4.45 -0.68
N GLY A 32 -24.76 5.63 -0.26
CA GLY A 32 -24.72 6.03 1.14
C GLY A 32 -23.38 6.64 1.57
N ARG A 33 -23.22 6.85 2.86
CA ARG A 33 -22.08 7.57 3.43
C ARG A 33 -20.80 6.75 3.36
N VAL A 34 -19.68 7.37 2.95
CA VAL A 34 -18.35 6.78 2.99
C VAL A 34 -17.97 6.41 4.42
N THR A 35 -17.64 5.14 4.66
CA THR A 35 -17.23 4.63 5.96
C THR A 35 -15.75 4.33 6.06
N ASN A 36 -15.09 4.11 4.92
CA ASN A 36 -13.67 3.79 4.82
C ASN A 36 -13.06 4.53 3.64
N VAL A 37 -11.83 5.00 3.81
CA VAL A 37 -11.04 5.62 2.73
C VAL A 37 -9.73 4.88 2.60
N VAL A 38 -9.40 4.44 1.39
CA VAL A 38 -8.11 3.85 1.06
C VAL A 38 -7.45 4.68 -0.05
N LEU A 39 -6.23 5.15 0.19
CA LEU A 39 -5.45 5.87 -0.81
C LEU A 39 -4.67 4.83 -1.62
N MET A 40 -5.41 4.11 -2.45
CA MET A 40 -4.93 3.04 -3.34
C MET A 40 -5.43 3.32 -4.76
N GLY A 41 -4.69 2.90 -5.76
CA GLY A 41 -5.13 2.99 -7.15
C GLY A 41 -4.12 3.71 -8.02
N MET A 42 -4.06 5.02 -8.04
CA MET A 42 -3.21 5.79 -8.95
C MET A 42 -2.20 6.66 -8.21
N GLY A 43 -0.92 6.55 -8.57
CA GLY A 43 0.15 7.36 -8.02
C GLY A 43 0.69 6.87 -6.66
N GLU A 44 1.51 7.71 -6.05
CA GLU A 44 2.15 7.48 -4.76
C GLU A 44 1.72 8.60 -3.79
N PRO A 45 0.86 8.31 -2.80
CA PRO A 45 0.33 9.34 -1.91
C PRO A 45 1.40 10.10 -1.14
N LEU A 46 2.48 9.42 -0.74
CA LEU A 46 3.56 10.01 0.03
C LEU A 46 4.39 11.04 -0.77
N LEU A 47 4.34 11.01 -2.11
CA LEU A 47 4.95 12.05 -2.95
C LEU A 47 4.07 13.31 -3.06
N ASN A 48 2.81 13.24 -2.62
CA ASN A 48 1.91 14.40 -2.49
C ASN A 48 1.67 14.75 -1.01
N TYR A 49 2.70 14.71 -0.20
CA TYR A 49 2.60 14.66 1.26
C TYR A 49 1.86 15.85 1.89
N SER A 50 2.08 17.07 1.39
CA SER A 50 1.43 18.26 1.96
C SER A 50 -0.10 18.19 1.81
N ASN A 51 -0.60 17.85 0.61
CA ASN A 51 -2.03 17.67 0.39
C ASN A 51 -2.58 16.43 1.12
N LEU A 52 -1.81 15.34 1.15
CA LEU A 52 -2.16 14.15 1.90
C LEU A 52 -2.39 14.44 3.38
N LYS A 53 -1.46 15.15 4.02
CA LYS A 53 -1.55 15.49 5.45
C LYS A 53 -2.83 16.27 5.77
N GLU A 54 -3.11 17.31 4.98
CA GLU A 54 -4.33 18.11 5.18
C GLU A 54 -5.60 17.28 4.87
N PHE A 55 -5.57 16.46 3.82
CA PHE A 55 -6.68 15.55 3.52
C PHE A 55 -6.97 14.58 4.68
N LEU A 56 -5.93 13.97 5.27
CA LEU A 56 -6.09 13.09 6.43
C LEU A 56 -6.70 13.82 7.63
N LYS A 57 -6.27 15.07 7.89
CA LYS A 57 -6.88 15.89 8.95
C LYS A 57 -8.38 16.07 8.75
N PHE A 58 -8.81 16.45 7.54
CA PHE A 58 -10.25 16.60 7.24
C PHE A 58 -11.02 15.29 7.38
N LEU A 59 -10.43 14.16 6.97
CA LEU A 59 -11.08 12.85 7.13
C LEU A 59 -11.31 12.48 8.60
N LEU A 60 -10.38 12.87 9.49
CA LEU A 60 -10.39 12.48 10.90
C LEU A 60 -11.12 13.49 11.81
N MET A 61 -11.26 14.75 11.36
CA MET A 61 -11.88 15.83 12.10
C MET A 61 -13.38 15.56 12.30
N ASP A 62 -13.87 15.61 13.53
CA ASP A 62 -15.26 15.32 13.87
C ASP A 62 -16.24 16.29 13.21
N GLU A 63 -15.86 17.56 13.07
CA GLU A 63 -16.64 18.61 12.41
C GLU A 63 -16.71 18.45 10.89
N ALA A 64 -15.91 17.52 10.30
CA ALA A 64 -15.91 17.25 8.87
C ALA A 64 -16.43 15.83 8.55
N TYR A 65 -15.53 14.85 8.40
CA TYR A 65 -15.95 13.48 8.05
C TYR A 65 -16.02 12.54 9.25
N GLY A 66 -15.32 12.80 10.34
CA GLY A 66 -15.34 12.05 11.59
C GLY A 66 -14.91 10.58 11.46
N LEU A 67 -14.03 10.25 10.49
CA LEU A 67 -13.56 8.89 10.31
C LEU A 67 -12.51 8.54 11.36
N SER A 68 -12.59 7.35 11.96
CA SER A 68 -11.52 6.89 12.82
C SER A 68 -10.25 6.55 12.02
N ARG A 69 -9.07 6.70 12.62
CA ARG A 69 -7.77 6.34 12.00
C ARG A 69 -7.72 4.90 11.46
N ARG A 70 -8.51 3.99 12.04
CA ARG A 70 -8.62 2.59 11.57
C ARG A 70 -9.38 2.44 10.25
N LYS A 71 -10.14 3.45 9.87
CA LYS A 71 -10.98 3.49 8.66
C LYS A 71 -10.29 4.19 7.50
N VAL A 72 -9.11 4.76 7.73
CA VAL A 72 -8.31 5.41 6.71
C VAL A 72 -7.01 4.62 6.53
N THR A 73 -6.69 4.25 5.29
CA THR A 73 -5.47 3.52 4.94
C THR A 73 -4.69 4.29 3.89
N VAL A 74 -3.42 4.56 4.18
CA VAL A 74 -2.44 5.06 3.20
C VAL A 74 -1.66 3.88 2.67
N SER A 75 -1.62 3.72 1.34
CA SER A 75 -0.77 2.74 0.66
C SER A 75 0.46 3.43 0.08
N THR A 76 1.61 2.78 0.14
CA THR A 76 2.86 3.31 -0.39
C THR A 76 3.72 2.22 -1.02
N SER A 77 4.47 2.59 -2.04
CA SER A 77 5.54 1.76 -2.61
C SER A 77 6.81 1.72 -1.74
N GLY A 78 6.88 2.56 -0.69
CA GLY A 78 7.98 2.56 0.28
C GLY A 78 8.86 3.81 0.24
N ILE A 79 8.24 4.99 0.28
CA ILE A 79 8.97 6.27 0.42
C ILE A 79 9.33 6.46 1.90
N VAL A 80 10.41 5.81 2.34
CA VAL A 80 10.80 5.68 3.75
C VAL A 80 10.76 6.99 4.55
N PRO A 81 11.35 8.12 4.11
CA PRO A 81 11.31 9.35 4.90
C PRO A 81 9.90 9.90 5.15
N PHE A 82 8.96 9.60 4.25
CA PHE A 82 7.57 10.03 4.42
C PHE A 82 6.73 9.03 5.20
N ILE A 83 7.13 7.76 5.29
CA ILE A 83 6.56 6.81 6.26
C ILE A 83 6.84 7.31 7.68
N ASP A 84 8.08 7.72 7.96
CA ASP A 84 8.47 8.28 9.27
C ASP A 84 7.71 9.56 9.59
N ARG A 85 7.55 10.46 8.61
CA ARG A 85 6.76 11.68 8.81
C ARG A 85 5.27 11.37 9.07
N LEU A 86 4.69 10.44 8.32
CA LEU A 86 3.29 10.03 8.51
C LEU A 86 3.07 9.44 9.90
N ARG A 87 4.03 8.66 10.40
CA ARG A 87 4.02 8.11 11.77
C ARG A 87 3.88 9.19 12.84
N ILE A 88 4.56 10.31 12.64
CA ILE A 88 4.58 11.44 13.59
C ILE A 88 3.35 12.34 13.40
N ASP A 89 3.06 12.70 12.16
CA ASP A 89 2.07 13.73 11.83
C ASP A 89 0.62 13.21 11.93
N CYS A 90 0.35 12.01 11.42
CA CYS A 90 -1.00 11.47 11.35
C CYS A 90 -0.99 9.95 11.16
N PRO A 91 -0.69 9.15 12.19
CA PRO A 91 -0.60 7.69 12.05
C PRO A 91 -1.99 7.07 11.81
N VAL A 92 -2.27 6.73 10.57
CA VAL A 92 -3.43 5.96 10.11
C VAL A 92 -3.01 4.51 9.79
N SER A 93 -3.93 3.67 9.28
CA SER A 93 -3.54 2.34 8.82
C SER A 93 -2.57 2.47 7.63
N LEU A 94 -1.48 1.68 7.64
CA LEU A 94 -0.47 1.68 6.59
C LEU A 94 -0.53 0.38 5.79
N ALA A 95 -0.54 0.50 4.47
CA ALA A 95 -0.33 -0.58 3.53
C ALA A 95 0.96 -0.34 2.74
N VAL A 96 1.76 -1.39 2.55
CA VAL A 96 3.05 -1.30 1.86
C VAL A 96 3.09 -2.29 0.72
N SER A 97 3.35 -1.80 -0.48
CA SER A 97 3.59 -2.59 -1.68
C SER A 97 4.96 -3.30 -1.57
N LEU A 98 4.94 -4.52 -1.04
CA LEU A 98 6.16 -5.31 -0.79
C LEU A 98 6.62 -6.07 -2.03
N HIS A 99 5.77 -6.94 -2.54
CA HIS A 99 5.87 -7.73 -3.78
C HIS A 99 7.03 -8.72 -3.87
N ALA A 100 8.12 -8.56 -3.11
CA ALA A 100 9.27 -9.47 -3.07
C ALA A 100 10.01 -9.39 -1.73
N ALA A 101 10.72 -10.47 -1.36
CA ALA A 101 11.52 -10.55 -0.14
C ALA A 101 13.02 -10.34 -0.36
N ASN A 102 13.45 -10.02 -1.59
CA ASN A 102 14.84 -9.70 -1.91
C ASN A 102 14.92 -8.43 -2.75
N ASN A 103 16.03 -7.70 -2.62
CA ASN A 103 16.23 -6.43 -3.30
C ASN A 103 16.29 -6.58 -4.82
N ASP A 104 16.94 -7.62 -5.36
CA ASP A 104 17.13 -7.81 -6.80
C ASP A 104 15.78 -7.92 -7.55
N LEU A 105 14.84 -8.66 -7.00
CA LEU A 105 13.51 -8.79 -7.58
C LEU A 105 12.68 -7.53 -7.30
N ARG A 106 12.77 -6.98 -6.08
CA ARG A 106 12.02 -5.78 -5.73
C ARG A 106 12.45 -4.55 -6.54
N ASP A 107 13.74 -4.42 -6.88
CA ASP A 107 14.26 -3.36 -7.74
C ASP A 107 13.64 -3.37 -9.15
N LYS A 108 13.27 -4.55 -9.63
CA LYS A 108 12.59 -4.74 -10.92
C LYS A 108 11.11 -4.46 -10.84
N LEU A 109 10.45 -4.90 -9.75
CA LEU A 109 9.00 -4.77 -9.57
C LEU A 109 8.61 -3.39 -9.02
N VAL A 110 9.42 -2.84 -8.12
CA VAL A 110 9.18 -1.58 -7.39
C VAL A 110 10.46 -0.75 -7.40
N PRO A 111 10.77 -0.02 -8.48
CA PRO A 111 12.08 0.64 -8.69
C PRO A 111 12.53 1.60 -7.59
N ILE A 112 11.61 2.15 -6.78
CA ILE A 112 11.95 2.99 -5.63
C ILE A 112 12.78 2.23 -4.57
N ASN A 113 12.78 0.90 -4.60
CA ASN A 113 13.60 0.06 -3.73
C ASN A 113 15.10 0.35 -3.88
N ARG A 114 15.57 0.73 -5.07
CA ARG A 114 16.97 1.15 -5.30
C ARG A 114 17.37 2.32 -4.42
N LYS A 115 16.41 3.20 -4.10
CA LYS A 115 16.64 4.37 -3.23
C LYS A 115 16.41 4.02 -1.76
N TYR A 116 15.44 3.17 -1.48
CA TYR A 116 15.05 2.75 -0.12
C TYR A 116 14.96 1.22 -0.10
N PRO A 117 16.09 0.51 0.11
CA PRO A 117 16.15 -0.96 0.14
C PRO A 117 15.26 -1.56 1.22
N LEU A 118 14.99 -2.87 1.09
CA LEU A 118 14.12 -3.63 2.01
C LEU A 118 14.49 -3.42 3.48
N GLU A 119 15.78 -3.36 3.81
CA GLU A 119 16.25 -3.20 5.18
C GLU A 119 15.79 -1.87 5.80
N GLN A 120 15.81 -0.79 5.00
CA GLN A 120 15.32 0.52 5.45
C GLN A 120 13.80 0.52 5.54
N LEU A 121 13.13 -0.06 4.54
CA LEU A 121 11.68 -0.16 4.50
C LEU A 121 11.14 -0.95 5.68
N MET A 122 11.73 -2.12 5.99
CA MET A 122 11.29 -2.96 7.10
C MET A 122 11.48 -2.28 8.45
N ARG A 123 12.59 -1.57 8.66
CA ARG A 123 12.79 -0.76 9.88
C ARG A 123 11.71 0.30 10.01
N ALA A 124 11.46 1.07 8.96
CA ALA A 124 10.40 2.09 8.98
C ALA A 124 9.00 1.49 9.24
N CYS A 125 8.71 0.31 8.70
CA CYS A 125 7.48 -0.43 8.97
C CYS A 125 7.39 -0.86 10.44
N LYS A 126 8.49 -1.35 11.01
CA LYS A 126 8.56 -1.72 12.43
C LYS A 126 8.31 -0.51 13.33
N ASP A 127 8.98 0.60 13.06
CA ASP A 127 8.82 1.84 13.83
C ASP A 127 7.40 2.41 13.69
N TYR A 128 6.78 2.27 12.50
CA TYR A 128 5.41 2.71 12.25
C TYR A 128 4.39 1.87 13.02
N GLN A 129 4.62 0.57 13.16
CA GLN A 129 3.68 -0.39 13.78
C GLN A 129 3.20 0.08 15.16
N ASP A 130 4.10 0.60 15.99
CA ASP A 130 3.76 1.04 17.34
C ASP A 130 2.81 2.25 17.38
N SER A 131 2.80 3.04 16.31
CA SER A 131 1.92 4.18 16.12
C SER A 131 0.66 3.82 15.33
N ALA A 132 0.67 2.71 14.60
CA ALA A 132 -0.44 2.25 13.78
C ALA A 132 -1.68 1.95 14.65
N PRO A 133 -2.88 2.37 14.21
CA PRO A 133 -4.11 2.25 15.02
C PRO A 133 -4.54 0.80 15.27
N ARG A 134 -4.02 -0.15 14.50
CA ARG A 134 -4.30 -1.60 14.65
C ARG A 134 -3.07 -2.41 15.04
N LYS A 135 -1.92 -1.75 15.29
CA LYS A 135 -0.66 -2.38 15.68
C LYS A 135 -0.12 -3.44 14.70
N PHE A 136 -0.51 -3.34 13.44
CA PHE A 136 0.03 -4.15 12.35
C PHE A 136 0.18 -3.34 11.07
N ILE A 137 1.02 -3.84 10.16
CA ILE A 137 1.21 -3.31 8.81
C ILE A 137 0.52 -4.25 7.80
N THR A 138 -0.17 -3.69 6.82
CA THR A 138 -0.67 -4.47 5.69
C THR A 138 0.40 -4.52 4.60
N PHE A 139 0.84 -5.72 4.21
CA PHE A 139 1.73 -5.90 3.07
C PHE A 139 0.95 -6.38 1.85
N GLU A 140 1.11 -5.67 0.74
CA GLU A 140 0.51 -6.02 -0.54
C GLU A 140 1.51 -6.79 -1.38
N VAL A 141 1.10 -7.94 -1.88
CA VAL A 141 1.93 -8.81 -2.73
C VAL A 141 1.14 -9.13 -3.99
N VAL A 142 1.52 -8.50 -5.11
CA VAL A 142 1.04 -8.93 -6.42
C VAL A 142 1.70 -10.26 -6.78
N LEU A 143 0.91 -11.25 -7.17
CA LEU A 143 1.42 -12.56 -7.57
C LEU A 143 1.50 -12.65 -9.10
N LEU A 144 2.71 -12.90 -9.59
CA LEU A 144 3.09 -12.95 -10.99
C LEU A 144 3.57 -14.36 -11.31
N ASP A 145 2.92 -15.05 -12.27
CA ASP A 145 3.23 -16.43 -12.62
C ASP A 145 4.69 -16.61 -13.03
N GLY A 146 5.38 -17.55 -12.35
CA GLY A 146 6.78 -17.87 -12.58
C GLY A 146 7.79 -16.79 -12.16
N VAL A 147 7.36 -15.76 -11.41
CA VAL A 147 8.23 -14.65 -10.99
C VAL A 147 8.38 -14.60 -9.47
N ASN A 148 7.28 -14.51 -8.73
CA ASN A 148 7.26 -14.38 -7.28
C ASN A 148 6.13 -15.22 -6.64
N ASP A 149 5.69 -16.26 -7.29
CA ASP A 149 4.51 -17.07 -6.92
C ASP A 149 4.87 -18.45 -6.35
N SER A 150 6.16 -18.72 -6.12
CA SER A 150 6.60 -20.00 -5.57
C SER A 150 6.40 -20.10 -4.05
N LEU A 151 6.36 -21.32 -3.52
CA LEU A 151 6.33 -21.57 -2.07
C LEU A 151 7.58 -21.02 -1.37
N ASN A 152 8.72 -20.99 -2.06
CA ASN A 152 9.95 -20.40 -1.52
C ASN A 152 9.85 -18.88 -1.41
N ASP A 153 9.18 -18.21 -2.34
CA ASP A 153 8.92 -16.76 -2.25
C ASP A 153 8.01 -16.45 -1.04
N ALA A 154 6.96 -17.25 -0.83
CA ALA A 154 6.09 -17.11 0.34
C ALA A 154 6.88 -17.28 1.66
N LEU A 155 7.70 -18.33 1.76
CA LEU A 155 8.55 -18.56 2.93
C LEU A 155 9.57 -17.44 3.13
N ALA A 156 10.15 -16.89 2.07
CA ALA A 156 11.10 -15.79 2.15
C ALA A 156 10.42 -14.51 2.67
N ILE A 157 9.20 -14.19 2.21
CA ILE A 157 8.40 -13.08 2.73
C ILE A 157 8.07 -13.29 4.20
N SER A 158 7.60 -14.49 4.57
CA SER A 158 7.27 -14.80 5.97
C SER A 158 8.48 -14.64 6.88
N ARG A 159 9.66 -15.13 6.47
CA ARG A 159 10.92 -14.96 7.22
C ARG A 159 11.32 -13.50 7.35
N LEU A 160 11.31 -12.74 6.24
CA LEU A 160 11.63 -11.31 6.25
C LEU A 160 10.80 -10.57 7.30
N ILE A 161 9.49 -10.75 7.31
CA ILE A 161 8.60 -10.09 8.26
C ILE A 161 8.87 -10.52 9.70
N LYS A 162 9.11 -11.83 9.92
CA LYS A 162 9.44 -12.38 11.24
C LYS A 162 10.77 -11.86 11.78
N ASP A 163 11.78 -11.78 10.93
CA ASP A 163 13.14 -11.33 11.32
C ASP A 163 13.15 -9.88 11.82
N TYR A 164 12.24 -9.05 11.30
CA TYR A 164 12.04 -7.67 11.78
C TYR A 164 11.00 -7.57 12.91
N GLY A 165 10.37 -8.66 13.32
CA GLY A 165 9.36 -8.68 14.39
C GLY A 165 8.14 -7.82 14.07
N ILE A 166 7.69 -7.82 12.81
CA ILE A 166 6.54 -7.03 12.35
C ILE A 166 5.27 -7.89 12.43
N ASP A 167 4.23 -7.37 13.09
CA ASP A 167 2.89 -7.94 12.98
C ASP A 167 2.28 -7.52 11.63
N ALA A 168 1.93 -8.49 10.81
CA ALA A 168 1.57 -8.27 9.43
C ALA A 168 0.20 -8.85 9.06
N LYS A 169 -0.47 -8.15 8.17
CA LYS A 169 -1.57 -8.68 7.36
C LYS A 169 -1.14 -8.68 5.91
N PHE A 170 -1.36 -9.78 5.20
CA PHE A 170 -1.06 -9.87 3.78
C PHE A 170 -2.31 -9.70 2.93
N ASN A 171 -2.18 -8.88 1.89
CA ASN A 171 -3.15 -8.76 0.81
C ASN A 171 -2.52 -9.34 -0.46
N LEU A 172 -2.91 -10.54 -0.83
CA LEU A 172 -2.43 -11.20 -2.04
C LEU A 172 -3.28 -10.76 -3.23
N ILE A 173 -2.65 -10.20 -4.24
CA ILE A 173 -3.29 -9.63 -5.41
C ILE A 173 -2.90 -10.48 -6.62
N PRO A 174 -3.78 -11.38 -7.11
CA PRO A 174 -3.53 -12.06 -8.38
C PRO A 174 -3.39 -11.05 -9.50
N TYR A 175 -2.35 -11.18 -10.33
CA TYR A 175 -2.11 -10.24 -11.42
C TYR A 175 -3.30 -10.18 -12.39
N ASN A 176 -3.73 -8.97 -12.71
CA ASN A 176 -4.70 -8.72 -13.77
C ASN A 176 -3.96 -8.34 -15.04
N THR A 177 -4.13 -9.13 -16.09
CA THR A 177 -3.50 -8.88 -17.40
C THR A 177 -4.11 -7.65 -18.07
N PHE A 178 -3.28 -6.87 -18.73
CA PHE A 178 -3.68 -5.70 -19.51
C PHE A 178 -2.88 -5.64 -20.82
N SER A 179 -3.36 -4.86 -21.78
CA SER A 179 -2.66 -4.67 -23.06
C SER A 179 -1.28 -4.02 -22.84
N GLY A 180 -0.22 -4.69 -23.31
CA GLY A 180 1.18 -4.29 -23.07
C GLY A 180 1.81 -4.83 -21.79
N GLY A 181 1.05 -5.52 -20.92
CA GLY A 181 1.61 -6.23 -19.76
C GLY A 181 2.37 -7.49 -20.15
N ILE A 182 3.56 -7.69 -19.56
CA ILE A 182 4.42 -8.84 -19.87
C ILE A 182 4.24 -10.03 -18.92
N PHE A 183 3.51 -9.84 -17.82
CA PHE A 183 3.31 -10.86 -16.80
C PHE A 183 2.01 -11.64 -17.01
N LYS A 184 1.88 -12.77 -16.30
CA LYS A 184 0.68 -13.62 -16.31
C LYS A 184 0.15 -13.80 -14.89
N LYS A 185 -1.14 -14.10 -14.79
CA LYS A 185 -1.80 -14.46 -13.54
C LYS A 185 -1.41 -15.90 -13.17
N PRO A 186 -1.01 -16.17 -11.91
CA PRO A 186 -0.77 -17.53 -11.45
C PRO A 186 -2.04 -18.39 -11.42
N ALA A 187 -1.86 -19.70 -11.50
CA ALA A 187 -2.94 -20.66 -11.29
C ALA A 187 -3.49 -20.58 -9.84
N SER A 188 -4.78 -20.87 -9.67
CA SER A 188 -5.45 -20.76 -8.37
C SER A 188 -4.82 -21.62 -7.28
N GLU A 189 -4.30 -22.80 -7.66
CA GLU A 189 -3.62 -23.74 -6.75
C GLU A 189 -2.32 -23.14 -6.18
N LYS A 190 -1.55 -22.45 -7.04
CA LYS A 190 -0.33 -21.73 -6.61
C LYS A 190 -0.65 -20.61 -5.62
N ILE A 191 -1.71 -19.83 -5.89
CA ILE A 191 -2.17 -18.75 -5.00
C ILE A 191 -2.56 -19.31 -3.64
N LYS A 192 -3.34 -20.41 -3.61
CA LYS A 192 -3.72 -21.08 -2.36
C LYS A 192 -2.50 -21.65 -1.62
N GLY A 193 -1.59 -22.30 -2.34
CA GLY A 193 -0.35 -22.80 -1.77
C GLY A 193 0.52 -21.71 -1.16
N PHE A 194 0.64 -20.55 -1.84
CA PHE A 194 1.34 -19.37 -1.36
C PHE A 194 0.69 -18.83 -0.07
N GLN A 195 -0.64 -18.69 -0.06
CA GLN A 195 -1.40 -18.22 1.09
C GLN A 195 -1.20 -19.08 2.34
N MET A 196 -1.13 -20.41 2.17
CA MET A 196 -0.93 -21.33 3.29
C MET A 196 0.50 -21.30 3.88
N LYS A 197 1.45 -20.68 3.19
CA LYS A 197 2.85 -20.59 3.62
C LYS A 197 3.24 -19.23 4.23
N LEU A 198 2.38 -18.23 4.09
CA LEU A 198 2.49 -16.92 4.77
C LEU A 198 1.94 -16.99 6.21
#